data_da217444aab496bd2b91bc65ccb7d933
#
_entry.id   da217444aab496bd2b91bc65ccb7d933
#
_cell.length_a   1.000
_cell.length_b   1.000
_cell.length_c   1.000
_cell.angle_alpha   90.00
_cell.angle_beta   90.00
_cell.angle_gamma   90.00
#
_symmetry.space_group_name_H-M   'P 1'
#
loop_
_entity.id
_entity.type
_entity.pdbx_description
1 polymer ?
#
loop_
_entity_poly.entity_id
_entity_poly.type
_entity_poly.pdbx_seq_one_letter_code
_entity_poly.pdbx_strand_id
1 'polypeptide(L)'
;MENADFAERVAVVTGAWRGLGRAAAARLHERGASVAVNVRNRERAEALAKEIGERAFAVPGDVAAEGVPDEIARRTLERFGRIDILVNNAALPLSTRFPDLTAEEWRRAIEVNLTAPFLMTKAVLPAMRAQHYGRIINISSSAGRMVSTLGGAHYTASKAGLLGLTRAAAKELGKFGITVNAVCPGMIDTELTREHASDEVLEGLAASYPVPRLGTAREVADLICFAASEAAGYITGASLDINGGDLMM
;
A
#
# COMPACT_ATOMS: atom_id res chain seq x y z
N MET A 1 1.79 25.25 -11.43
CA MET A 1 0.95 25.00 -10.23
C MET A 1 0.74 23.50 -10.19
N GLU A 2 1.39 22.81 -9.26
CA GLU A 2 1.09 21.40 -9.03
C GLU A 2 -0.36 21.29 -8.59
N ASN A 3 -1.13 20.41 -9.23
CA ASN A 3 -2.55 20.21 -8.92
C ASN A 3 -2.72 19.75 -7.47
N ALA A 4 -3.36 20.57 -6.65
CA ALA A 4 -3.73 20.22 -5.27
C ALA A 4 -5.00 19.32 -5.26
N ASP A 5 -4.95 18.20 -5.98
CA ASP A 5 -6.11 17.31 -6.21
C ASP A 5 -6.66 16.71 -4.90
N PHE A 6 -5.85 16.74 -3.83
CA PHE A 6 -6.21 16.21 -2.53
C PHE A 6 -6.33 17.29 -1.45
N ALA A 7 -6.51 18.56 -1.84
CA ALA A 7 -6.85 19.60 -0.88
C ALA A 7 -8.06 19.14 -0.04
N GLU A 8 -7.98 19.29 1.28
CA GLU A 8 -9.00 18.88 2.25
C GLU A 8 -9.24 17.36 2.36
N ARG A 9 -8.45 16.51 1.66
CA ARG A 9 -8.50 15.05 1.80
C ARG A 9 -7.51 14.57 2.86
N VAL A 10 -7.91 13.50 3.55
CA VAL A 10 -7.09 12.83 4.57
C VAL A 10 -6.75 11.42 4.13
N ALA A 11 -5.46 11.12 4.09
CA ALA A 11 -4.95 9.81 3.74
C ALA A 11 -4.33 9.10 4.96
N VAL A 12 -4.58 7.80 5.09
CA VAL A 12 -3.85 6.90 5.98
C VAL A 12 -2.94 6.04 5.12
N VAL A 13 -1.63 6.03 5.42
CA VAL A 13 -0.66 5.18 4.71
C VAL A 13 0.01 4.25 5.72
N THR A 14 -0.18 2.93 5.55
CA THR A 14 0.43 1.93 6.43
C THR A 14 1.82 1.52 5.94
N GLY A 15 2.73 1.22 6.89
CA GLY A 15 4.11 0.85 6.53
C GLY A 15 4.88 1.97 5.82
N ALA A 16 4.67 3.23 6.23
CA ALA A 16 5.14 4.41 5.53
C ALA A 16 6.64 4.73 5.73
N TRP A 17 7.40 3.96 6.52
CA TRP A 17 8.77 4.31 6.90
C TRP A 17 9.76 4.45 5.73
N ARG A 18 9.67 3.57 4.73
CA ARG A 18 10.61 3.50 3.59
C ARG A 18 9.92 3.04 2.31
N GLY A 19 10.65 3.08 1.20
CA GLY A 19 10.20 2.54 -0.09
C GLY A 19 8.88 3.11 -0.56
N LEU A 20 7.98 2.24 -1.02
CA LEU A 20 6.70 2.63 -1.62
C LEU A 20 5.79 3.41 -0.67
N GLY A 21 5.72 3.00 0.60
CA GLY A 21 4.87 3.67 1.59
C GLY A 21 5.31 5.11 1.86
N ARG A 22 6.63 5.35 1.98
CA ARG A 22 7.19 6.70 2.14
C ARG A 22 6.91 7.55 0.91
N ALA A 23 7.16 7.01 -0.28
CA ALA A 23 6.91 7.71 -1.54
C ALA A 23 5.42 8.06 -1.71
N ALA A 24 4.51 7.14 -1.37
CA ALA A 24 3.07 7.38 -1.43
C ALA A 24 2.62 8.47 -0.44
N ALA A 25 3.12 8.43 0.81
CA ALA A 25 2.80 9.42 1.83
C ALA A 25 3.29 10.82 1.42
N ALA A 26 4.55 10.92 0.96
CA ALA A 26 5.12 12.18 0.48
C ALA A 26 4.34 12.71 -0.74
N ARG A 27 4.01 11.82 -1.69
CA ARG A 27 3.31 12.24 -2.92
C ARG A 27 1.88 12.71 -2.66
N LEU A 28 1.13 12.03 -1.81
CA LEU A 28 -0.20 12.48 -1.39
C LEU A 28 -0.13 13.84 -0.69
N HIS A 29 0.85 14.04 0.20
CA HIS A 29 1.08 15.32 0.87
C HIS A 29 1.46 16.43 -0.12
N GLU A 30 2.38 16.20 -1.07
CA GLU A 30 2.74 17.14 -2.14
C GLU A 30 1.51 17.60 -2.94
N ARG A 31 0.54 16.68 -3.16
CA ARG A 31 -0.70 16.96 -3.88
C ARG A 31 -1.84 17.50 -2.98
N GLY A 32 -1.53 17.93 -1.76
CA GLY A 32 -2.44 18.67 -0.90
C GLY A 32 -3.10 17.88 0.24
N ALA A 33 -2.94 16.54 0.31
CA ALA A 33 -3.55 15.74 1.38
C ALA A 33 -2.94 16.03 2.76
N SER A 34 -3.76 15.89 3.80
CA SER A 34 -3.28 15.59 5.15
C SER A 34 -3.00 14.10 5.24
N VAL A 35 -1.86 13.69 5.84
CA VAL A 35 -1.43 12.30 5.80
C VAL A 35 -1.14 11.75 7.19
N ALA A 36 -1.88 10.73 7.61
CA ALA A 36 -1.55 9.91 8.77
C ALA A 36 -0.56 8.81 8.35
N VAL A 37 0.69 8.90 8.84
CA VAL A 37 1.75 7.95 8.53
C VAL A 37 1.86 6.88 9.60
N ASN A 38 1.52 5.64 9.24
CA ASN A 38 1.68 4.52 10.15
C ASN A 38 3.05 3.85 9.97
N VAL A 39 3.74 3.74 11.08
CA VAL A 39 5.03 3.03 11.22
C VAL A 39 5.04 2.30 12.56
N ARG A 40 5.59 1.09 12.64
CA ARG A 40 5.60 0.31 13.90
C ARG A 40 6.34 1.04 15.03
N ASN A 41 7.51 1.59 14.74
CA ASN A 41 8.33 2.33 15.70
C ASN A 41 7.84 3.78 15.82
N ARG A 42 7.56 4.25 17.03
CA ARG A 42 7.03 5.59 17.33
C ARG A 42 7.98 6.70 16.87
N GLU A 43 9.25 6.60 17.23
CA GLU A 43 10.26 7.62 16.92
C GLU A 43 10.41 7.81 15.40
N ARG A 44 10.42 6.69 14.66
CA ARG A 44 10.46 6.71 13.19
C ARG A 44 9.18 7.31 12.58
N ALA A 45 8.02 7.05 13.16
CA ALA A 45 6.76 7.63 12.70
C ALA A 45 6.75 9.16 12.88
N GLU A 46 7.19 9.62 14.05
CA GLU A 46 7.28 11.04 14.39
C GLU A 46 8.33 11.77 13.51
N ALA A 47 9.50 11.15 13.31
CA ALA A 47 10.54 11.69 12.43
C ALA A 47 10.04 11.82 10.98
N LEU A 48 9.37 10.80 10.46
CA LEU A 48 8.81 10.83 9.12
C LEU A 48 7.70 11.87 8.97
N ALA A 49 6.80 11.97 9.93
CA ALA A 49 5.73 12.99 9.89
C ALA A 49 6.32 14.41 9.87
N LYS A 50 7.35 14.66 10.69
CA LYS A 50 8.08 15.94 10.69
C LYS A 50 8.77 16.23 9.35
N GLU A 51 9.38 15.21 8.75
CA GLU A 51 10.06 15.32 7.46
C GLU A 51 9.09 15.63 6.31
N ILE A 52 7.92 14.95 6.28
CA ILE A 52 6.89 15.15 5.24
C ILE A 52 6.29 16.57 5.35
N GLY A 53 6.03 17.06 6.57
CA GLY A 53 5.58 18.44 6.79
C GLY A 53 4.35 18.58 7.67
N GLU A 54 3.82 19.81 7.79
CA GLU A 54 2.80 20.20 8.78
C GLU A 54 1.47 19.44 8.67
N ARG A 55 1.11 18.97 7.45
CA ARG A 55 -0.10 18.17 7.25
C ARG A 55 0.12 16.67 7.42
N ALA A 56 1.29 16.25 7.94
CA ALA A 56 1.57 14.86 8.28
C ALA A 56 1.39 14.62 9.79
N PHE A 57 0.91 13.43 10.15
CA PHE A 57 0.63 13.04 11.53
C PHE A 57 1.07 11.60 11.78
N ALA A 58 1.82 11.36 12.85
CA ALA A 58 2.31 10.05 13.22
C ALA A 58 1.26 9.20 13.93
N VAL A 59 0.98 8.01 13.40
CA VAL A 59 0.10 7.00 14.01
C VAL A 59 0.87 5.68 14.18
N PRO A 60 1.76 5.58 15.19
CA PRO A 60 2.58 4.40 15.38
C PRO A 60 1.77 3.18 15.80
N GLY A 61 2.20 1.99 15.37
CA GLY A 61 1.63 0.71 15.75
C GLY A 61 1.86 -0.38 14.70
N ASP A 62 1.87 -1.64 15.14
CA ASP A 62 1.87 -2.79 14.23
C ASP A 62 0.44 -3.03 13.74
N VAL A 63 0.19 -2.84 12.46
CA VAL A 63 -1.14 -3.02 11.85
C VAL A 63 -1.72 -4.42 11.99
N ALA A 64 -0.89 -5.40 12.32
CA ALA A 64 -1.31 -6.78 12.56
C ALA A 64 -1.61 -7.05 14.05
N ALA A 65 -1.36 -6.10 14.95
CA ALA A 65 -1.68 -6.26 16.37
C ALA A 65 -3.16 -5.92 16.62
N GLU A 66 -3.78 -6.66 17.56
CA GLU A 66 -5.17 -6.48 17.93
C GLU A 66 -5.47 -5.04 18.40
N GLY A 67 -6.55 -4.45 17.90
CA GLY A 67 -7.00 -3.09 18.21
C GLY A 67 -6.19 -1.96 17.55
N VAL A 68 -5.01 -2.23 16.99
CA VAL A 68 -4.17 -1.19 16.37
C VAL A 68 -4.81 -0.59 15.11
N PRO A 69 -5.44 -1.34 14.20
CA PRO A 69 -6.18 -0.76 13.08
C PRO A 69 -7.24 0.26 13.50
N ASP A 70 -8.04 -0.07 14.53
CA ASP A 70 -9.08 0.81 15.07
C ASP A 70 -8.46 2.05 15.73
N GLU A 71 -7.35 1.89 16.45
CA GLU A 71 -6.62 3.00 17.07
C GLU A 71 -6.04 3.97 16.02
N ILE A 72 -5.50 3.46 14.91
CA ILE A 72 -5.01 4.27 13.80
C ILE A 72 -6.16 5.11 13.21
N ALA A 73 -7.31 4.48 12.94
CA ALA A 73 -8.47 5.17 12.41
C ALA A 73 -9.00 6.21 13.39
N ARG A 74 -9.17 5.86 14.68
CA ARG A 74 -9.62 6.76 15.75
C ARG A 74 -8.73 8.00 15.85
N ARG A 75 -7.41 7.82 15.97
CA ARG A 75 -6.45 8.93 16.09
C ARG A 75 -6.43 9.83 14.86
N THR A 76 -6.60 9.24 13.67
CA THR A 76 -6.68 10.00 12.42
C THR A 76 -7.95 10.87 12.40
N LEU A 77 -9.09 10.31 12.81
CA LEU A 77 -10.36 11.04 12.92
C LEU A 77 -10.30 12.14 13.97
N GLU A 78 -9.71 11.89 15.13
CA GLU A 78 -9.52 12.91 16.17
C GLU A 78 -8.66 14.08 15.69
N ARG A 79 -7.65 13.79 14.86
CA ARG A 79 -6.73 14.82 14.36
C ARG A 79 -7.29 15.62 13.19
N PHE A 80 -8.00 14.99 12.27
CA PHE A 80 -8.40 15.57 10.99
C PHE A 80 -9.91 15.59 10.72
N GLY A 81 -10.71 14.91 11.53
CA GLY A 81 -12.17 14.85 11.39
C GLY A 81 -12.71 13.96 10.29
N ARG A 82 -11.83 13.39 9.43
CA ARG A 82 -12.22 12.57 8.27
C ARG A 82 -11.13 11.58 7.86
N ILE A 83 -11.51 10.58 7.05
CA ILE A 83 -10.58 9.68 6.36
C ILE A 83 -11.12 9.44 4.96
N ASP A 84 -10.39 9.86 3.94
CA ASP A 84 -10.79 9.78 2.53
C ASP A 84 -10.05 8.68 1.77
N ILE A 85 -8.78 8.46 2.11
CA ILE A 85 -7.88 7.57 1.39
C ILE A 85 -7.23 6.61 2.39
N LEU A 86 -7.22 5.33 2.06
CA LEU A 86 -6.44 4.31 2.76
C LEU A 86 -5.47 3.65 1.77
N VAL A 87 -4.17 3.70 2.07
CA VAL A 87 -3.15 2.95 1.35
C VAL A 87 -2.64 1.82 2.24
N ASN A 88 -3.10 0.61 1.97
CA ASN A 88 -2.65 -0.62 2.62
C ASN A 88 -1.31 -1.05 1.98
N ASN A 89 -0.20 -0.51 2.51
CA ASN A 89 1.13 -0.77 2.00
C ASN A 89 1.99 -1.63 2.94
N ALA A 90 1.70 -1.65 4.25
CA ALA A 90 2.46 -2.48 5.19
C ALA A 90 2.52 -3.94 4.73
N ALA A 91 3.72 -4.48 4.62
CA ALA A 91 3.95 -5.86 4.20
C ALA A 91 5.27 -6.40 4.77
N LEU A 92 5.36 -7.71 4.88
CA LEU A 92 6.60 -8.44 5.09
C LEU A 92 7.06 -9.02 3.74
N PRO A 93 8.25 -8.62 3.26
CA PRO A 93 8.89 -9.26 2.12
C PRO A 93 9.60 -10.52 2.64
N LEU A 94 9.05 -11.67 2.37
CA LEU A 94 9.54 -12.94 2.88
C LEU A 94 9.99 -13.79 1.70
N SER A 95 11.21 -14.33 1.76
CA SER A 95 11.87 -15.07 0.67
C SER A 95 12.15 -16.54 0.99
N THR A 96 11.76 -17.03 2.18
CA THR A 96 11.94 -18.43 2.59
C THR A 96 11.37 -19.38 1.55
N ARG A 97 12.17 -20.31 1.08
CA ARG A 97 11.78 -21.29 0.06
C ARG A 97 10.83 -22.33 0.62
N PHE A 98 10.01 -22.92 -0.25
CA PHE A 98 8.91 -23.79 0.16
C PHE A 98 9.33 -24.95 1.08
N PRO A 99 10.45 -25.66 0.87
CA PRO A 99 10.87 -26.75 1.75
C PRO A 99 11.19 -26.32 3.19
N ASP A 100 11.65 -25.07 3.36
CA ASP A 100 12.12 -24.53 4.63
C ASP A 100 11.09 -23.61 5.29
N LEU A 101 9.97 -23.36 4.61
CA LEU A 101 8.91 -22.46 5.07
C LEU A 101 8.16 -23.05 6.26
N THR A 102 8.27 -22.39 7.42
CA THR A 102 7.56 -22.80 8.62
C THR A 102 6.10 -22.37 8.63
N ALA A 103 5.27 -23.08 9.39
CA ALA A 103 3.87 -22.67 9.58
C ALA A 103 3.74 -21.34 10.33
N GLU A 104 4.72 -20.95 11.12
CA GLU A 104 4.75 -19.67 11.81
C GLU A 104 5.01 -18.53 10.83
N GLU A 105 6.03 -18.64 9.97
CA GLU A 105 6.30 -17.65 8.91
C GLU A 105 5.11 -17.50 7.96
N TRP A 106 4.49 -18.64 7.58
CA TRP A 106 3.27 -18.62 6.78
C TRP A 106 2.17 -17.79 7.45
N ARG A 107 1.85 -18.10 8.72
CA ARG A 107 0.80 -17.35 9.46
C ARG A 107 1.14 -15.88 9.58
N ARG A 108 2.40 -15.56 9.87
CA ARG A 108 2.84 -14.17 9.99
C ARG A 108 2.74 -13.40 8.65
N ALA A 109 3.06 -14.04 7.54
CA ALA A 109 2.89 -13.46 6.21
C ALA A 109 1.41 -13.13 5.92
N ILE A 110 0.52 -14.09 6.16
CA ILE A 110 -0.93 -13.89 5.95
C ILE A 110 -1.45 -12.79 6.89
N GLU A 111 -1.04 -12.79 8.14
CA GLU A 111 -1.47 -11.81 9.14
C GLU A 111 -1.12 -10.38 8.70
N VAL A 112 0.11 -10.13 8.31
CA VAL A 112 0.55 -8.78 7.94
C VAL A 112 0.09 -8.39 6.54
N ASN A 113 0.21 -9.30 5.56
CA ASN A 113 0.02 -8.93 4.15
C ASN A 113 -1.43 -9.04 3.67
N LEU A 114 -2.30 -9.73 4.41
CA LEU A 114 -3.70 -9.97 4.02
C LEU A 114 -4.70 -9.61 5.13
N THR A 115 -4.52 -10.14 6.35
CA THR A 115 -5.46 -9.88 7.46
C THR A 115 -5.43 -8.42 7.88
N ALA A 116 -4.25 -7.82 8.02
CA ALA A 116 -4.11 -6.41 8.41
C ALA A 116 -4.75 -5.44 7.39
N PRO A 117 -4.60 -5.55 6.06
CA PRO A 117 -5.37 -4.79 5.08
C PRO A 117 -6.89 -4.92 5.23
N PHE A 118 -7.40 -6.11 5.54
CA PHE A 118 -8.82 -6.32 5.83
C PHE A 118 -9.24 -5.55 7.08
N LEU A 119 -8.49 -5.66 8.18
CA LEU A 119 -8.80 -4.97 9.44
C LEU A 119 -8.70 -3.45 9.30
N MET A 120 -7.67 -2.93 8.62
CA MET A 120 -7.56 -1.51 8.30
C MET A 120 -8.74 -1.00 7.49
N THR A 121 -9.17 -1.77 6.48
CA THR A 121 -10.36 -1.44 5.68
C THR A 121 -11.60 -1.37 6.57
N LYS A 122 -11.80 -2.34 7.47
CA LYS A 122 -12.91 -2.31 8.44
C LYS A 122 -12.85 -1.10 9.35
N ALA A 123 -11.69 -0.74 9.85
CA ALA A 123 -11.51 0.36 10.80
C ALA A 123 -11.85 1.74 10.18
N VAL A 124 -11.52 1.97 8.90
CA VAL A 124 -11.85 3.24 8.22
C VAL A 124 -13.26 3.28 7.64
N LEU A 125 -13.90 2.13 7.46
CA LEU A 125 -15.18 2.00 6.77
C LEU A 125 -16.32 2.84 7.38
N PRO A 126 -16.50 2.94 8.72
CA PRO A 126 -17.55 3.78 9.29
C PRO A 126 -17.47 5.25 8.85
N ALA A 127 -16.26 5.82 8.85
CA ALA A 127 -16.02 7.20 8.43
C ALA A 127 -16.30 7.38 6.94
N MET A 128 -15.74 6.51 6.08
CA MET A 128 -15.93 6.58 4.63
C MET A 128 -17.39 6.41 4.23
N ARG A 129 -18.15 5.53 4.92
CA ARG A 129 -19.59 5.37 4.68
C ARG A 129 -20.39 6.61 5.06
N ALA A 130 -20.10 7.23 6.22
CA ALA A 130 -20.76 8.45 6.66
C ALA A 130 -20.48 9.62 5.69
N GLN A 131 -19.30 9.65 5.09
CA GLN A 131 -18.88 10.64 4.10
C GLN A 131 -19.44 10.39 2.70
N HIS A 132 -20.00 9.19 2.42
CA HIS A 132 -20.31 8.70 1.07
C HIS A 132 -19.11 8.82 0.10
N TYR A 133 -17.91 8.64 0.61
CA TYR A 133 -16.66 8.76 -0.13
C TYR A 133 -15.55 7.92 0.50
N GLY A 134 -14.79 7.24 -0.31
CA GLY A 134 -13.59 6.53 0.10
C GLY A 134 -12.78 6.02 -1.09
N ARG A 135 -11.45 6.00 -0.92
CA ARG A 135 -10.50 5.45 -1.89
C ARG A 135 -9.55 4.50 -1.15
N ILE A 136 -9.68 3.21 -1.41
CA ILE A 136 -8.85 2.18 -0.75
C ILE A 136 -7.91 1.59 -1.79
N ILE A 137 -6.62 1.70 -1.55
CA ILE A 137 -5.56 1.22 -2.42
C ILE A 137 -4.77 0.14 -1.69
N ASN A 138 -4.85 -1.08 -2.18
CA ASN A 138 -4.10 -2.22 -1.66
C ASN A 138 -2.81 -2.40 -2.46
N ILE A 139 -1.65 -2.35 -1.81
CA ILE A 139 -0.37 -2.58 -2.50
C ILE A 139 -0.13 -4.10 -2.56
N SER A 140 -0.49 -4.66 -3.71
CA SER A 140 -0.23 -6.06 -4.04
C SER A 140 1.19 -6.20 -4.65
N SER A 141 1.31 -6.93 -5.71
CA SER A 141 2.56 -7.19 -6.45
C SER A 141 2.21 -7.90 -7.76
N SER A 142 3.10 -7.89 -8.76
CA SER A 142 3.08 -8.86 -9.86
C SER A 142 3.02 -10.30 -9.34
N ALA A 143 3.66 -10.58 -8.19
CA ALA A 143 3.58 -11.86 -7.48
C ALA A 143 2.16 -12.29 -7.05
N GLY A 144 1.21 -11.38 -6.98
CA GLY A 144 -0.20 -11.72 -6.74
C GLY A 144 -0.92 -12.27 -7.98
N ARG A 145 -0.32 -12.14 -9.15
CA ARG A 145 -0.85 -12.57 -10.46
C ARG A 145 0.00 -13.67 -11.11
N MET A 146 1.27 -13.78 -10.72
CA MET A 146 2.22 -14.80 -11.14
C MET A 146 3.05 -15.29 -9.94
N VAL A 147 4.04 -16.11 -10.17
CA VAL A 147 5.00 -16.54 -9.13
C VAL A 147 5.99 -15.40 -8.85
N SER A 148 6.28 -15.16 -7.57
CA SER A 148 7.29 -14.16 -7.18
C SER A 148 8.69 -14.60 -7.60
N THR A 149 9.48 -13.69 -8.16
CA THR A 149 10.89 -13.93 -8.50
C THR A 149 11.76 -14.04 -7.24
N LEU A 150 11.57 -13.17 -6.26
CA LEU A 150 12.35 -13.10 -5.03
C LEU A 150 11.62 -13.64 -3.81
N GLY A 151 10.29 -13.50 -3.76
CA GLY A 151 9.48 -13.91 -2.62
C GLY A 151 9.14 -15.40 -2.59
N GLY A 152 8.86 -15.91 -1.39
CA GLY A 152 8.41 -17.29 -1.18
C GLY A 152 6.90 -17.50 -1.44
N ALA A 153 6.43 -18.74 -1.24
CA ALA A 153 5.04 -19.13 -1.46
C ALA A 153 4.05 -18.36 -0.60
N HIS A 154 4.39 -18.06 0.64
CA HIS A 154 3.58 -17.26 1.56
C HIS A 154 3.39 -15.81 1.08
N TYR A 155 4.43 -15.20 0.47
CA TYR A 155 4.32 -13.88 -0.13
C TYR A 155 3.38 -13.91 -1.33
N THR A 156 3.62 -14.81 -2.28
CA THR A 156 2.76 -15.01 -3.47
C THR A 156 1.31 -15.24 -3.06
N ALA A 157 1.04 -16.18 -2.13
CA ALA A 157 -0.31 -16.49 -1.66
C ALA A 157 -0.99 -15.27 -1.01
N SER A 158 -0.26 -14.53 -0.15
CA SER A 158 -0.80 -13.34 0.51
C SER A 158 -1.16 -12.24 -0.49
N LYS A 159 -0.32 -12.00 -1.50
CA LYS A 159 -0.55 -10.97 -2.52
C LYS A 159 -1.66 -11.36 -3.49
N ALA A 160 -1.80 -12.65 -3.83
CA ALA A 160 -2.94 -13.17 -4.59
C ALA A 160 -4.25 -13.07 -3.78
N GLY A 161 -4.23 -13.41 -2.49
CA GLY A 161 -5.36 -13.22 -1.57
C GLY A 161 -5.82 -11.77 -1.49
N LEU A 162 -4.87 -10.83 -1.48
CA LEU A 162 -5.15 -9.40 -1.44
C LEU A 162 -5.91 -8.90 -2.69
N LEU A 163 -5.65 -9.49 -3.88
CA LEU A 163 -6.44 -9.21 -5.07
C LEU A 163 -7.88 -9.75 -4.95
N GLY A 164 -8.04 -10.91 -4.31
CA GLY A 164 -9.37 -11.45 -3.96
C GLY A 164 -10.14 -10.52 -3.02
N LEU A 165 -9.49 -10.10 -1.93
CA LEU A 165 -10.06 -9.13 -0.98
C LEU A 165 -10.43 -7.81 -1.66
N THR A 166 -9.58 -7.30 -2.56
CA THR A 166 -9.83 -6.07 -3.33
C THR A 166 -11.13 -6.17 -4.12
N ARG A 167 -11.34 -7.27 -4.86
CA ARG A 167 -12.56 -7.47 -5.66
C ARG A 167 -13.82 -7.61 -4.80
N ALA A 168 -13.74 -8.37 -3.71
CA ALA A 168 -14.86 -8.58 -2.80
C ALA A 168 -15.28 -7.25 -2.14
N ALA A 169 -14.31 -6.51 -1.59
CA ALA A 169 -14.56 -5.21 -0.97
C ALA A 169 -15.11 -4.19 -1.99
N ALA A 170 -14.56 -4.14 -3.21
CA ALA A 170 -15.03 -3.25 -4.26
C ALA A 170 -16.52 -3.47 -4.56
N LYS A 171 -16.93 -4.74 -4.70
CA LYS A 171 -18.33 -5.12 -4.98
C LYS A 171 -19.28 -4.72 -3.86
N GLU A 172 -18.86 -4.88 -2.60
CA GLU A 172 -19.72 -4.61 -1.45
C GLU A 172 -19.79 -3.12 -1.09
N LEU A 173 -18.67 -2.39 -1.29
CA LEU A 173 -18.51 -1.02 -0.81
C LEU A 173 -18.87 0.05 -1.87
N GLY A 174 -18.91 -0.31 -3.15
CA GLY A 174 -19.20 0.63 -4.24
C GLY A 174 -20.49 1.43 -4.07
N LYS A 175 -21.54 0.81 -3.53
CA LYS A 175 -22.82 1.48 -3.23
C LYS A 175 -22.73 2.61 -2.19
N PHE A 176 -21.61 2.71 -1.48
CA PHE A 176 -21.35 3.78 -0.51
C PHE A 176 -20.43 4.87 -1.07
N GLY A 177 -20.14 4.89 -2.38
CA GLY A 177 -19.21 5.83 -3.00
C GLY A 177 -17.74 5.51 -2.73
N ILE A 178 -17.44 4.27 -2.30
CA ILE A 178 -16.09 3.82 -1.95
C ILE A 178 -15.54 2.95 -3.09
N THR A 179 -14.38 3.31 -3.65
CA THR A 179 -13.65 2.45 -4.58
C THR A 179 -12.53 1.70 -3.87
N VAL A 180 -12.29 0.46 -4.30
CA VAL A 180 -11.21 -0.38 -3.76
C VAL A 180 -10.43 -0.96 -4.93
N ASN A 181 -9.15 -0.61 -5.05
CA ASN A 181 -8.28 -1.07 -6.13
C ASN A 181 -6.96 -1.62 -5.57
N ALA A 182 -6.32 -2.48 -6.33
CA ALA A 182 -4.97 -2.94 -6.06
C ALA A 182 -3.98 -2.31 -7.03
N VAL A 183 -2.82 -1.90 -6.53
CA VAL A 183 -1.64 -1.60 -7.34
C VAL A 183 -0.71 -2.81 -7.28
N CYS A 184 -0.22 -3.25 -8.42
CA CYS A 184 0.60 -4.46 -8.59
C CYS A 184 1.99 -4.07 -9.13
N PRO A 185 2.91 -3.59 -8.28
CA PRO A 185 4.27 -3.29 -8.72
C PRO A 185 5.02 -4.56 -9.14
N GLY A 186 5.85 -4.43 -10.16
CA GLY A 186 6.94 -5.35 -10.45
C GLY A 186 8.16 -5.05 -9.58
N MET A 187 9.35 -5.16 -10.16
CA MET A 187 10.59 -4.84 -9.46
C MET A 187 10.82 -3.33 -9.43
N ILE A 188 10.81 -2.78 -8.23
CA ILE A 188 10.97 -1.35 -7.97
C ILE A 188 12.28 -1.12 -7.22
N ASP A 189 13.05 -0.12 -7.64
CA ASP A 189 14.29 0.29 -6.96
C ASP A 189 13.94 0.96 -5.62
N THR A 190 14.16 0.21 -4.56
CA THR A 190 13.95 0.63 -3.17
C THR A 190 15.05 0.05 -2.29
N GLU A 191 15.23 0.61 -1.10
CA GLU A 191 16.17 0.08 -0.10
C GLU A 191 15.90 -1.42 0.16
N LEU A 192 14.63 -1.79 0.23
CA LEU A 192 14.21 -3.17 0.45
C LEU A 192 14.66 -4.10 -0.68
N THR A 193 14.51 -3.69 -1.91
CA THR A 193 14.90 -4.46 -3.09
C THR A 193 16.42 -4.70 -3.10
N ARG A 194 17.19 -3.67 -2.77
CA ARG A 194 18.66 -3.73 -2.68
C ARG A 194 19.16 -4.55 -1.48
N GLU A 195 18.37 -4.68 -0.41
CA GLU A 195 18.67 -5.57 0.72
C GLU A 195 18.51 -7.07 0.34
N HIS A 196 17.71 -7.39 -0.68
CA HIS A 196 17.33 -8.78 -1.02
C HIS A 196 17.94 -9.31 -2.31
N ALA A 197 18.57 -8.46 -3.11
CA ALA A 197 19.22 -8.87 -4.36
C ALA A 197 20.47 -8.02 -4.62
N SER A 198 21.54 -8.65 -5.18
CA SER A 198 22.73 -7.93 -5.60
C SER A 198 22.45 -7.03 -6.81
N ASP A 199 23.30 -6.03 -7.03
CA ASP A 199 23.17 -5.13 -8.18
C ASP A 199 23.23 -5.91 -9.50
N GLU A 200 24.08 -6.94 -9.63
CA GLU A 200 24.15 -7.80 -10.80
C GLU A 200 22.82 -8.51 -11.10
N VAL A 201 22.14 -9.04 -10.07
CA VAL A 201 20.83 -9.67 -10.21
C VAL A 201 19.78 -8.65 -10.64
N LEU A 202 19.80 -7.46 -10.04
CA LEU A 202 18.86 -6.38 -10.35
C LEU A 202 19.06 -5.84 -11.78
N GLU A 203 20.30 -5.68 -12.23
CA GLU A 203 20.64 -5.29 -13.59
C GLU A 203 20.20 -6.35 -14.62
N GLY A 204 20.43 -7.62 -14.33
CA GLY A 204 19.98 -8.73 -15.17
C GLY A 204 18.45 -8.78 -15.30
N LEU A 205 17.72 -8.59 -14.20
CA LEU A 205 16.26 -8.51 -14.20
C LEU A 205 15.77 -7.29 -15.00
N ALA A 206 16.35 -6.13 -14.75
CA ALA A 206 16.00 -4.90 -15.44
C ALA A 206 16.18 -5.00 -16.95
N ALA A 207 17.29 -5.61 -17.40
CA ALA A 207 17.57 -5.82 -18.81
C ALA A 207 16.60 -6.80 -19.50
N SER A 208 15.93 -7.67 -18.74
CA SER A 208 14.96 -8.64 -19.27
C SER A 208 13.57 -8.05 -19.50
N TYR A 209 13.27 -6.87 -18.94
CA TYR A 209 11.94 -6.25 -19.05
C TYR A 209 11.77 -5.50 -20.38
N PRO A 210 10.55 -5.44 -20.95
CA PRO A 210 10.26 -4.60 -22.11
C PRO A 210 10.63 -3.14 -21.91
N VAL A 211 10.39 -2.58 -20.70
CA VAL A 211 10.97 -1.30 -20.28
C VAL A 211 12.24 -1.61 -19.48
N PRO A 212 13.45 -1.52 -20.08
CA PRO A 212 14.66 -2.17 -19.60
C PRO A 212 15.31 -1.41 -18.42
N ARG A 213 14.55 -1.26 -17.33
CA ARG A 213 14.99 -0.69 -16.05
C ARG A 213 14.08 -1.13 -14.92
N LEU A 214 14.53 -0.96 -13.70
CA LEU A 214 13.64 -1.03 -12.54
C LEU A 214 12.67 0.15 -12.55
N GLY A 215 11.47 -0.06 -12.00
CA GLY A 215 10.56 1.03 -11.70
C GLY A 215 11.07 1.86 -10.52
N THR A 216 10.57 3.08 -10.37
CA THR A 216 10.87 3.95 -9.23
C THR A 216 9.71 3.97 -8.23
N ALA A 217 10.02 4.22 -6.96
CA ALA A 217 9.00 4.40 -5.93
C ALA A 217 8.06 5.59 -6.25
N ARG A 218 8.58 6.61 -6.96
CA ARG A 218 7.78 7.76 -7.41
C ARG A 218 6.73 7.38 -8.46
N GLU A 219 7.08 6.55 -9.43
CA GLU A 219 6.12 6.07 -10.44
C GLU A 219 4.98 5.29 -9.81
N VAL A 220 5.29 4.45 -8.81
CA VAL A 220 4.25 3.72 -8.04
C VAL A 220 3.39 4.70 -7.23
N ALA A 221 3.99 5.70 -6.60
CA ALA A 221 3.27 6.73 -5.84
C ALA A 221 2.35 7.57 -6.74
N ASP A 222 2.77 7.88 -7.97
CA ASP A 222 1.93 8.59 -8.93
C ASP A 222 0.71 7.74 -9.36
N LEU A 223 0.87 6.43 -9.56
CA LEU A 223 -0.24 5.52 -9.82
C LEU A 223 -1.18 5.38 -8.61
N ILE A 224 -0.64 5.32 -7.38
CA ILE A 224 -1.44 5.34 -6.14
C ILE A 224 -2.27 6.63 -6.08
N CYS A 225 -1.66 7.79 -6.35
CA CYS A 225 -2.37 9.07 -6.39
C CYS A 225 -3.45 9.09 -7.49
N PHE A 226 -3.17 8.55 -8.68
CA PHE A 226 -4.21 8.42 -9.72
C PHE A 226 -5.38 7.57 -9.23
N ALA A 227 -5.11 6.37 -8.70
CA ALA A 227 -6.16 5.48 -8.18
C ALA A 227 -6.97 6.07 -7.01
N ALA A 228 -6.37 7.01 -6.25
CA ALA A 228 -7.00 7.72 -5.16
C ALA A 228 -7.77 8.99 -5.59
N SER A 229 -7.60 9.44 -6.83
CA SER A 229 -8.19 10.69 -7.33
C SER A 229 -9.63 10.55 -7.79
N GLU A 230 -10.29 11.67 -8.03
CA GLU A 230 -11.63 11.72 -8.64
C GLU A 230 -11.61 11.19 -10.09
N ALA A 231 -10.49 11.35 -10.81
CA ALA A 231 -10.34 10.84 -12.18
C ALA A 231 -10.46 9.31 -12.26
N ALA A 232 -10.15 8.60 -11.18
CA ALA A 232 -10.32 7.15 -11.06
C ALA A 232 -11.67 6.74 -10.44
N GLY A 233 -12.64 7.64 -10.32
CA GLY A 233 -13.91 7.42 -9.60
C GLY A 233 -14.76 6.28 -10.14
N TYR A 234 -14.58 5.86 -11.40
CA TYR A 234 -15.28 4.71 -12.00
C TYR A 234 -14.42 3.44 -12.06
N ILE A 235 -13.21 3.46 -11.49
CA ILE A 235 -12.32 2.31 -11.40
C ILE A 235 -12.48 1.70 -10.01
N THR A 236 -13.01 0.48 -9.92
CA THR A 236 -13.10 -0.27 -8.66
C THR A 236 -12.97 -1.77 -8.91
N GLY A 237 -12.32 -2.49 -7.99
CA GLY A 237 -12.01 -3.92 -8.13
C GLY A 237 -10.85 -4.22 -9.10
N ALA A 238 -10.21 -3.20 -9.63
CA ALA A 238 -9.12 -3.33 -10.58
C ALA A 238 -7.80 -3.75 -9.91
N SER A 239 -6.98 -4.45 -10.68
CA SER A 239 -5.57 -4.72 -10.38
C SER A 239 -4.74 -3.94 -11.39
N LEU A 240 -4.16 -2.82 -10.95
CA LEU A 240 -3.41 -1.88 -11.79
C LEU A 240 -1.93 -2.29 -11.81
N ASP A 241 -1.48 -2.80 -12.93
CA ASP A 241 -0.09 -3.23 -13.10
C ASP A 241 0.84 -2.04 -13.33
N ILE A 242 2.01 -2.09 -12.69
CA ILE A 242 3.13 -1.17 -12.89
C ILE A 242 4.44 -1.95 -12.74
N ASN A 243 4.85 -2.63 -13.80
CA ASN A 243 5.87 -3.67 -13.76
C ASN A 243 6.86 -3.65 -14.94
N GLY A 244 6.86 -2.59 -15.76
CA GLY A 244 7.76 -2.49 -16.91
C GLY A 244 7.51 -3.52 -18.02
N GLY A 245 6.37 -4.22 -17.98
CA GLY A 245 6.03 -5.27 -18.93
C GLY A 245 6.51 -6.66 -18.51
N ASP A 246 7.04 -6.83 -17.28
CA ASP A 246 7.39 -8.15 -16.71
C ASP A 246 6.22 -9.14 -16.75
N LEU A 247 5.01 -8.63 -16.56
CA LEU A 247 3.77 -9.37 -16.70
C LEU A 247 2.76 -8.55 -17.50
N MET A 248 2.19 -9.15 -18.55
CA MET A 248 1.13 -8.59 -19.39
C MET A 248 -0.07 -9.53 -19.37
N MET A 249 -1.24 -9.03 -18.96
CA MET A 249 -2.49 -9.81 -18.86
C MET A 249 -3.68 -9.00 -19.40
#